data_032f4fccec8424353ad984ede7c53db1
#
_entry.id   032f4fccec8424353ad984ede7c53db1
#
_cell.length_a   1.000
_cell.length_b   1.000
_cell.length_c   1.000
_cell.angle_alpha   90.00
_cell.angle_beta   90.00
_cell.angle_gamma   90.00
#
_symmetry.space_group_name_H-M   'P 1'
#
loop_
_entity.id
_entity.type
_entity.pdbx_description
1 polymer ?
#
loop_
_entity_poly.entity_id
_entity_poly.type
_entity_poly.pdbx_seq_one_letter_code
_entity_poly.pdbx_strand_id
1 'polypeptide(L)'
;METILKGTEETIRIGLDLPTVIIGERINPTGRSWLTKQLTEGKLEILKDEATQQLEDGADMLDVNVGAASVNEVELLPRAIEIIQNTVGVPLCIDTADNNALEAALEVYQGKPLINSVNGEEKNLTRVLPLVA
;
A
#
# COMPACT_ATOMS: atom_id res chain seq x y z
N MET A 1 -23.77 -0.33 3.50
CA MET A 1 -22.56 -1.11 3.85
C MET A 1 -21.36 -0.19 3.96
N GLU A 2 -20.55 -0.38 4.96
CA GLU A 2 -19.34 0.39 5.18
C GLU A 2 -18.11 -0.50 5.11
N THR A 3 -17.04 0.03 4.56
CA THR A 3 -15.71 -0.57 4.66
C THR A 3 -14.92 0.21 5.69
N ILE A 4 -14.34 -0.48 6.65
CA ILE A 4 -13.52 0.13 7.69
C ILE A 4 -12.07 -0.28 7.49
N LEU A 5 -11.20 0.71 7.34
CA LEU A 5 -9.76 0.51 7.15
C LEU A 5 -9.01 1.14 8.31
N LYS A 6 -7.94 0.49 8.74
CA LYS A 6 -7.16 0.95 9.90
C LYS A 6 -5.68 1.06 9.55
N GLY A 7 -5.13 2.24 9.85
CA GLY A 7 -3.70 2.45 9.92
C GLY A 7 -3.22 2.27 11.36
N THR A 8 -2.03 2.76 11.67
CA THR A 8 -1.48 2.66 13.02
C THR A 8 -2.18 3.60 14.00
N GLU A 9 -2.69 4.73 13.54
CA GLU A 9 -3.32 5.75 14.38
C GLU A 9 -4.73 6.14 13.93
N GLU A 10 -5.01 6.07 12.62
CA GLU A 10 -6.26 6.54 12.05
C GLU A 10 -7.10 5.43 11.46
N THR A 11 -8.42 5.62 11.52
CA THR A 11 -9.41 4.73 10.93
C THR A 11 -10.18 5.49 9.85
N ILE A 12 -10.36 4.88 8.69
CA ILE A 12 -11.14 5.45 7.59
C ILE A 12 -12.33 4.55 7.32
N ARG A 13 -13.50 5.17 7.17
CA ARG A 13 -14.74 4.49 6.84
C ARG A 13 -15.18 4.90 5.44
N ILE A 14 -15.42 3.92 4.59
CA ILE A 14 -15.86 4.14 3.22
C ILE A 14 -17.29 3.61 3.06
N GLY A 15 -18.19 4.44 2.56
CA GLY A 15 -19.57 4.06 2.36
C GLY A 15 -20.33 5.09 1.52
N LEU A 16 -21.54 4.73 1.08
CA LEU A 16 -22.35 5.58 0.20
C LEU A 16 -22.75 6.91 0.85
N ASP A 17 -22.98 6.89 2.15
CA ASP A 17 -23.42 8.07 2.90
C ASP A 17 -22.28 8.77 3.65
N LEU A 18 -21.04 8.39 3.37
CA LEU A 18 -19.87 8.96 4.01
C LEU A 18 -19.12 9.88 3.06
N PRO A 19 -18.29 10.79 3.59
CA PRO A 19 -17.48 11.67 2.75
C PRO A 19 -16.58 10.88 1.78
N THR A 20 -16.27 11.47 0.64
CA THR A 20 -15.34 10.91 -0.33
C THR A 20 -13.96 10.75 0.31
N VAL A 21 -13.35 9.59 0.07
CA VAL A 21 -11.99 9.29 0.53
C VAL A 21 -11.02 9.48 -0.63
N ILE A 22 -9.95 10.25 -0.38
CA ILE A 22 -8.91 10.51 -1.38
C ILE A 22 -7.73 9.60 -1.10
N ILE A 23 -7.37 8.78 -2.09
CA ILE A 23 -6.22 7.88 -2.00
C ILE A 23 -5.07 8.46 -2.82
N GLY A 24 -3.95 8.74 -2.16
CA GLY A 24 -2.74 9.23 -2.82
C GLY A 24 -2.00 8.07 -3.48
N GLU A 25 -1.62 8.22 -4.75
CA GLU A 25 -1.02 7.16 -5.56
C GLU A 25 0.40 7.46 -6.05
N ARG A 26 1.11 8.37 -5.42
CA ARG A 26 2.45 8.75 -5.86
C ARG A 26 3.56 7.75 -5.49
N ILE A 27 3.31 6.86 -4.53
CA ILE A 27 4.23 5.77 -4.21
C ILE A 27 3.99 4.64 -5.20
N ASN A 28 4.42 4.86 -6.43
CA ASN A 28 4.28 3.94 -7.54
C ASN A 28 5.38 4.25 -8.56
N PRO A 29 6.26 3.28 -8.89
CA PRO A 29 7.38 3.53 -9.80
C PRO A 29 6.97 3.68 -11.27
N THR A 30 5.74 3.30 -11.64
CA THR A 30 5.26 3.41 -13.02
C THR A 30 5.36 4.85 -13.52
N GLY A 31 6.10 5.07 -14.61
CA GLY A 31 6.29 6.40 -15.18
C GLY A 31 7.17 7.34 -14.36
N ARG A 32 7.80 6.85 -13.30
CA ARG A 32 8.67 7.64 -12.42
C ARG A 32 10.06 7.01 -12.33
N SER A 33 10.88 7.25 -13.34
CA SER A 33 12.21 6.63 -13.43
C SER A 33 13.11 6.92 -12.22
N TRP A 34 12.99 8.10 -11.65
CA TRP A 34 13.74 8.47 -10.45
C TRP A 34 13.34 7.62 -9.24
N LEU A 35 12.04 7.43 -9.01
CA LEU A 35 11.56 6.58 -7.93
C LEU A 35 11.97 5.12 -8.16
N THR A 36 11.84 4.65 -9.40
CA THR A 36 12.28 3.29 -9.78
C THR A 36 13.75 3.08 -9.41
N LYS A 37 14.59 4.05 -9.70
CA LYS A 37 16.01 3.98 -9.36
C LYS A 37 16.24 3.87 -7.85
N GLN A 38 15.55 4.70 -7.06
CA GLN A 38 15.64 4.64 -5.60
C GLN A 38 15.24 3.28 -5.05
N LEU A 39 14.12 2.74 -5.54
CA LEU A 39 13.63 1.43 -5.12
C LEU A 39 14.58 0.30 -5.52
N THR A 40 15.13 0.37 -6.74
CA THR A 40 16.09 -0.62 -7.23
C THR A 40 17.35 -0.65 -6.37
N GLU A 41 17.79 0.51 -5.89
CA GLU A 41 18.95 0.63 -5.00
C GLU A 41 18.64 0.33 -3.53
N GLY A 42 17.38 0.03 -3.21
CA GLY A 42 16.93 -0.25 -1.84
C GLY A 42 16.88 0.98 -0.95
N LYS A 43 16.84 2.17 -1.55
CA LYS A 43 16.78 3.43 -0.82
C LYS A 43 15.34 3.82 -0.55
N LEU A 44 14.86 3.56 0.66
CA LEU A 44 13.45 3.74 1.03
C LEU A 44 13.15 5.04 1.78
N GLU A 45 14.17 5.82 2.12
CA GLU A 45 13.97 7.09 2.84
C GLU A 45 13.05 8.07 2.10
N ILE A 46 13.08 8.03 0.76
CA ILE A 46 12.23 8.88 -0.05
C ILE A 46 10.73 8.60 0.19
N LEU A 47 10.38 7.40 0.62
CA LEU A 47 8.99 7.03 0.87
C LEU A 47 8.40 7.84 2.03
N LYS A 48 9.23 8.24 2.99
CA LYS A 48 8.80 9.09 4.10
C LYS A 48 8.34 10.44 3.59
N ASP A 49 9.13 11.04 2.70
CA ASP A 49 8.81 12.34 2.12
C ASP A 49 7.59 12.28 1.22
N GLU A 50 7.51 11.24 0.38
CA GLU A 50 6.36 11.03 -0.49
C GLU A 50 5.07 10.82 0.31
N ALA A 51 5.11 10.03 1.37
CA ALA A 51 3.96 9.80 2.22
C ALA A 51 3.50 11.08 2.91
N THR A 52 4.42 11.81 3.52
CA THR A 52 4.11 13.04 4.23
C THR A 52 3.55 14.11 3.28
N GLN A 53 4.16 14.26 2.11
CA GLN A 53 3.73 15.25 1.14
C GLN A 53 2.32 14.99 0.63
N GLN A 54 1.97 13.74 0.37
CA GLN A 54 0.63 13.40 -0.09
C GLN A 54 -0.44 13.73 0.94
N LEU A 55 -0.16 13.50 2.23
CA LEU A 55 -1.10 13.86 3.28
C LEU A 55 -1.25 15.37 3.41
N GLU A 56 -0.16 16.12 3.28
CA GLU A 56 -0.20 17.57 3.26
C GLU A 56 -1.01 18.11 2.08
N ASP A 57 -1.00 17.39 0.96
CA ASP A 57 -1.74 17.75 -0.24
C ASP A 57 -3.21 17.32 -0.20
N GLY A 58 -3.65 16.68 0.87
CA GLY A 58 -5.05 16.35 1.09
C GLY A 58 -5.45 14.89 0.94
N ALA A 59 -4.51 13.98 0.79
CA ALA A 59 -4.83 12.54 0.74
C ALA A 59 -5.29 12.06 2.12
N ASP A 60 -6.30 11.18 2.14
CA ASP A 60 -6.81 10.56 3.36
C ASP A 60 -6.09 9.26 3.67
N MET A 61 -5.67 8.54 2.65
CA MET A 61 -4.90 7.31 2.76
C MET A 61 -3.96 7.20 1.56
N LEU A 62 -3.05 6.24 1.58
CA LEU A 62 -2.02 6.10 0.57
C LEU A 62 -2.02 4.71 -0.08
N ASP A 63 -1.86 4.69 -1.40
CA ASP A 63 -1.61 3.48 -2.17
C ASP A 63 -0.10 3.24 -2.21
N VAL A 64 0.32 2.01 -1.95
CA VAL A 64 1.74 1.64 -1.92
C VAL A 64 2.01 0.55 -2.94
N ASN A 65 2.76 0.92 -3.99
CA ASN A 65 3.19 0.03 -5.05
C ASN A 65 4.70 0.20 -5.25
N VAL A 66 5.45 -0.87 -5.09
CA VAL A 66 6.92 -0.87 -5.32
C VAL A 66 7.30 -1.81 -6.46
N GLY A 67 6.34 -2.16 -7.31
CA GLY A 67 6.51 -3.11 -8.41
C GLY A 67 7.26 -2.52 -9.59
N ALA A 68 8.51 -2.94 -9.77
CA ALA A 68 9.33 -2.64 -10.94
C ALA A 68 10.09 -3.89 -11.33
N ALA A 69 10.45 -4.00 -12.60
CA ALA A 69 11.13 -5.21 -13.14
C ALA A 69 12.43 -5.55 -12.39
N SER A 70 13.13 -4.54 -11.88
CA SER A 70 14.41 -4.71 -11.19
C SER A 70 14.28 -4.83 -9.66
N VAL A 71 13.05 -4.91 -9.13
CA VAL A 71 12.78 -4.91 -7.70
C VAL A 71 12.29 -6.29 -7.24
N ASN A 72 12.82 -6.78 -6.13
CA ASN A 72 12.27 -7.94 -5.44
C ASN A 72 11.16 -7.46 -4.49
N GLU A 73 9.92 -7.52 -4.94
CA GLU A 73 8.77 -7.04 -4.18
C GLU A 73 8.54 -7.81 -2.87
N VAL A 74 8.82 -9.10 -2.85
CA VAL A 74 8.62 -9.93 -1.65
C VAL A 74 9.48 -9.42 -0.49
N GLU A 75 10.66 -8.91 -0.79
CA GLU A 75 11.55 -8.34 0.20
C GLU A 75 11.27 -6.85 0.42
N LEU A 76 11.04 -6.09 -0.64
CA LEU A 76 10.95 -4.63 -0.58
C LEU A 76 9.61 -4.13 -0.07
N LEU A 77 8.50 -4.74 -0.48
CA LEU A 77 7.18 -4.25 -0.11
C LEU A 77 6.95 -4.23 1.41
N PRO A 78 7.25 -5.31 2.17
CA PRO A 78 7.10 -5.24 3.63
C PRO A 78 7.97 -4.16 4.27
N ARG A 79 9.18 -3.94 3.77
CA ARG A 79 10.05 -2.87 4.27
C ARG A 79 9.47 -1.49 4.00
N ALA A 80 8.89 -1.31 2.81
CA ALA A 80 8.21 -0.06 2.45
C ALA A 80 7.01 0.20 3.37
N ILE A 81 6.19 -0.81 3.62
CA ILE A 81 5.05 -0.74 4.53
C ILE A 81 5.50 -0.31 5.93
N GLU A 82 6.53 -0.96 6.47
CA GLU A 82 7.04 -0.61 7.80
C GLU A 82 7.50 0.84 7.88
N ILE A 83 8.27 1.29 6.90
CA ILE A 83 8.77 2.68 6.85
C ILE A 83 7.61 3.67 6.79
N ILE A 84 6.63 3.42 5.93
CA ILE A 84 5.49 4.32 5.78
C ILE A 84 4.64 4.32 7.06
N GLN A 85 4.36 3.17 7.65
CA GLN A 85 3.57 3.09 8.88
C GLN A 85 4.29 3.68 10.10
N ASN A 86 5.62 3.72 10.09
CA ASN A 86 6.38 4.42 11.12
C ASN A 86 6.40 5.94 10.92
N THR A 87 6.00 6.41 9.75
CA THR A 87 6.01 7.83 9.40
C THR A 87 4.62 8.46 9.48
N VAL A 88 3.58 7.74 9.03
CA VAL A 88 2.20 8.24 8.98
C VAL A 88 1.24 7.22 9.59
N GLY A 89 0.14 7.72 10.20
CA GLY A 89 -0.83 6.88 10.90
C GLY A 89 -2.05 6.47 10.09
N VAL A 90 -2.13 6.87 8.82
CA VAL A 90 -3.30 6.61 7.97
C VAL A 90 -3.31 5.18 7.44
N PRO A 91 -4.50 4.65 7.08
CA PRO A 91 -4.57 3.36 6.40
C PRO A 91 -3.85 3.39 5.06
N LEU A 92 -3.37 2.22 4.65
CA LEU A 92 -2.70 2.04 3.36
C LEU A 92 -3.49 1.09 2.47
N CYS A 93 -3.38 1.30 1.16
CA CYS A 93 -3.77 0.34 0.15
C CYS A 93 -2.50 -0.41 -0.28
N ILE A 94 -2.48 -1.71 -0.13
CA ILE A 94 -1.37 -2.55 -0.58
C ILE A 94 -1.64 -2.94 -2.02
N ASP A 95 -0.86 -2.37 -2.95
CA ASP A 95 -1.06 -2.51 -4.38
C ASP A 95 0.05 -3.37 -4.98
N THR A 96 -0.23 -4.64 -5.19
CA THR A 96 0.71 -5.58 -5.80
C THR A 96 -0.01 -6.69 -6.55
N ALA A 97 0.58 -7.14 -7.66
CA ALA A 97 0.13 -8.31 -8.39
C ALA A 97 0.84 -9.59 -7.93
N ASP A 98 1.84 -9.47 -7.06
CA ASP A 98 2.61 -10.61 -6.55
C ASP A 98 2.00 -11.11 -5.23
N ASN A 99 1.44 -12.31 -5.25
CA ASN A 99 0.79 -12.89 -4.06
C ASN A 99 1.77 -13.15 -2.92
N ASN A 100 3.03 -13.44 -3.22
CA ASN A 100 4.04 -13.64 -2.17
C ASN A 100 4.40 -12.30 -1.52
N ALA A 101 4.46 -11.24 -2.30
CA ALA A 101 4.70 -9.90 -1.77
C ALA A 101 3.52 -9.44 -0.90
N LEU A 102 2.29 -9.72 -1.33
CA LEU A 102 1.10 -9.39 -0.55
C LEU A 102 1.12 -10.12 0.80
N GLU A 103 1.42 -11.41 0.81
CA GLU A 103 1.51 -12.19 2.05
C GLU A 103 2.55 -11.60 2.99
N ALA A 104 3.74 -11.29 2.47
CA ALA A 104 4.82 -10.70 3.26
C ALA A 104 4.43 -9.33 3.83
N ALA A 105 3.74 -8.51 3.04
CA ALA A 105 3.27 -7.19 3.47
C ALA A 105 2.22 -7.30 4.58
N LEU A 106 1.29 -8.24 4.46
CA LEU A 106 0.24 -8.45 5.46
C LEU A 106 0.80 -8.92 6.81
N GLU A 107 1.92 -9.65 6.80
CA GLU A 107 2.58 -10.08 8.04
C GLU A 107 3.10 -8.90 8.87
N VAL A 108 3.47 -7.80 8.25
CA VAL A 108 4.04 -6.64 8.93
C VAL A 108 3.06 -5.48 9.08
N TYR A 109 1.96 -5.47 8.33
CA TYR A 109 0.98 -4.38 8.38
C TYR A 109 0.26 -4.33 9.72
N GLN A 110 0.22 -3.14 10.32
CA GLN A 110 -0.48 -2.90 11.57
C GLN A 110 -1.83 -2.25 11.29
N GLY A 111 -2.91 -3.00 11.50
CA GLY A 111 -4.26 -2.52 11.27
C GLY A 111 -4.99 -3.33 10.22
N LYS A 112 -5.82 -2.66 9.42
CA LYS A 112 -6.62 -3.29 8.38
C LYS A 112 -6.45 -2.52 7.05
N PRO A 113 -5.66 -3.03 6.10
CA PRO A 113 -5.41 -2.36 4.84
C PRO A 113 -6.52 -2.59 3.81
N LEU A 114 -6.52 -1.76 2.77
CA LEU A 114 -7.21 -2.05 1.53
C LEU A 114 -6.25 -2.84 0.63
N ILE A 115 -6.77 -3.83 -0.10
CA ILE A 115 -5.97 -4.65 -1.01
C ILE A 115 -6.32 -4.32 -2.45
N ASN A 116 -5.32 -4.04 -3.26
CA ASN A 116 -5.44 -3.83 -4.70
C ASN A 116 -4.41 -4.76 -5.39
N SER A 117 -4.79 -5.82 -6.08
CA SER A 117 -6.16 -6.21 -6.25
C SER A 117 -6.28 -7.72 -6.30
N VAL A 118 -7.51 -8.19 -6.13
CA VAL A 118 -7.85 -9.59 -6.35
C VAL A 118 -8.59 -9.66 -7.69
N ASN A 119 -8.04 -10.40 -8.67
CA ASN A 119 -8.75 -10.62 -9.92
C ASN A 119 -9.63 -11.88 -9.79
N GLY A 120 -10.50 -12.12 -10.80
CA GLY A 120 -11.44 -13.23 -10.80
C GLY A 120 -10.86 -14.59 -11.13
N GLU A 121 -9.54 -14.70 -11.32
CA GLU A 121 -8.92 -15.99 -11.60
C GLU A 121 -8.94 -16.87 -10.36
N GLU A 122 -9.35 -18.11 -10.52
CA GLU A 122 -9.53 -19.07 -9.42
C GLU A 122 -8.28 -19.17 -8.53
N LYS A 123 -7.10 -19.28 -9.13
CA LYS A 123 -5.86 -19.43 -8.36
C LYS A 123 -5.57 -18.19 -7.47
N ASN A 124 -5.93 -16.99 -7.94
CA ASN A 124 -5.75 -15.78 -7.17
C ASN A 124 -6.77 -15.68 -6.04
N LEU A 125 -8.03 -16.01 -6.31
CA LEU A 125 -9.06 -16.06 -5.29
C LEU A 125 -8.72 -17.06 -4.21
N THR A 126 -8.27 -18.26 -4.59
CA THR A 126 -7.90 -19.31 -3.66
C THR A 126 -6.75 -18.90 -2.75
N ARG A 127 -5.79 -18.14 -3.27
CA ARG A 127 -4.62 -17.74 -2.50
C ARG A 127 -4.82 -16.44 -1.72
N VAL A 128 -5.41 -15.42 -2.35
CA VAL A 128 -5.50 -14.08 -1.77
C VAL A 128 -6.61 -13.95 -0.74
N LEU A 129 -7.79 -14.50 -1.00
CA LEU A 129 -8.92 -14.38 -0.08
C LEU A 129 -8.62 -14.90 1.33
N PRO A 130 -7.93 -16.03 1.52
CA PRO A 130 -7.55 -16.47 2.88
C PRO A 130 -6.62 -15.48 3.59
N LEU A 131 -5.77 -14.75 2.83
CA LEU A 131 -4.84 -13.79 3.43
C LEU A 131 -5.54 -12.54 3.96
N VAL A 132 -6.67 -12.16 3.38
CA VAL A 132 -7.38 -10.93 3.73
C VAL A 132 -8.58 -11.18 4.65
N ALA A 133 -8.94 -12.41 4.85
CA ALA A 133 -10.00 -12.79 5.80
C ALA A 133 -9.49 -12.67 7.25
#